data_71913caf7dfa3b263139d8dc6616d2ef
#
_entry.id   71913caf7dfa3b263139d8dc6616d2ef
#
_cell.length_a   1.000
_cell.length_b   1.000
_cell.length_c   1.000
_cell.angle_alpha   90.00
_cell.angle_beta   90.00
_cell.angle_gamma   90.00
#
_symmetry.space_group_name_H-M   'P 1'
#
loop_
_entity.id
_entity.type
_entity.pdbx_description
1 polymer ?
#
loop_
_entity_poly.entity_id
_entity_poly.type
_entity_poly.pdbx_seq_one_letter_code
_entity_poly.pdbx_strand_id
1 'polypeptide(L)'
;MTKKMLNQNTNYDQRFLDKIEPKFEFSDRPINRLKIITENSLQNETAKEDGILRLKKKINSIKDCNLKDNSKNLVMGDGDINSPIMLIGEAPDEKEDLEAKTFYGDVGILLNKMLLAINIKREKVYSTYSINFRPPNDRKPTAQEIKRYSIFLKEHISIIDPKILVLMGTTAMEAVTGLSTQITNERGIWKEIIIGNKTIPVIITFNPSYLIRYPDKKKFSWEDLKKIRKKVEDLNIKI
;
A
#
# COMPACT_ATOMS: atom_id res chain seq x y z
N MET A 1 -30.53 -41.62 -50.40
CA MET A 1 -29.10 -41.30 -50.18
C MET A 1 -29.02 -40.29 -49.05
N THR A 2 -28.89 -40.83 -47.86
CA THR A 2 -28.87 -40.02 -46.62
C THR A 2 -27.41 -39.83 -46.19
N LYS A 3 -26.94 -38.59 -46.21
CA LYS A 3 -25.62 -38.23 -45.73
C LYS A 3 -25.56 -38.35 -44.20
N LYS A 4 -24.82 -39.32 -43.70
CA LYS A 4 -24.32 -39.35 -42.33
C LYS A 4 -23.25 -38.27 -42.21
N MET A 5 -23.53 -37.17 -41.50
CA MET A 5 -22.50 -36.25 -41.05
C MET A 5 -21.83 -36.83 -39.81
N LEU A 6 -20.54 -36.96 -39.90
CA LEU A 6 -19.66 -37.41 -38.81
C LEU A 6 -19.65 -36.41 -37.67
N ASN A 7 -20.01 -36.91 -36.51
CA ASN A 7 -19.84 -36.19 -35.25
C ASN A 7 -18.58 -36.74 -34.57
N GLN A 8 -17.39 -36.33 -35.05
CA GLN A 8 -16.11 -36.79 -34.48
C GLN A 8 -15.46 -35.79 -33.53
N ASN A 9 -16.02 -34.58 -33.35
CA ASN A 9 -15.37 -33.53 -32.55
C ASN A 9 -15.92 -33.38 -31.12
N THR A 10 -17.03 -33.97 -30.77
CA THR A 10 -17.68 -33.76 -29.46
C THR A 10 -16.93 -34.39 -28.27
N ASN A 11 -16.20 -35.49 -28.50
CA ASN A 11 -15.48 -36.16 -27.41
C ASN A 11 -14.10 -35.57 -27.07
N TYR A 12 -13.50 -34.79 -27.97
CA TYR A 12 -12.22 -34.13 -27.71
C TYR A 12 -12.40 -32.82 -26.94
N ASP A 13 -13.44 -32.08 -27.28
CA ASP A 13 -13.72 -30.77 -26.62
C ASP A 13 -14.15 -30.96 -25.17
N GLN A 14 -14.93 -32.00 -24.87
CA GLN A 14 -15.39 -32.29 -23.53
C GLN A 14 -14.25 -32.74 -22.60
N ARG A 15 -13.34 -33.59 -23.07
CA ARG A 15 -12.15 -34.02 -22.33
C ARG A 15 -11.13 -32.89 -22.14
N PHE A 16 -11.10 -31.93 -23.05
CA PHE A 16 -10.25 -30.75 -22.93
C PHE A 16 -10.84 -29.77 -21.92
N LEU A 17 -12.14 -29.53 -21.94
CA LEU A 17 -12.85 -28.69 -20.98
C LEU A 17 -12.79 -29.26 -19.56
N ASP A 18 -12.95 -30.58 -19.40
CA ASP A 18 -12.81 -31.27 -18.10
C ASP A 18 -11.39 -31.19 -17.50
N LYS A 19 -10.38 -31.00 -18.33
CA LYS A 19 -8.99 -30.80 -17.89
C LYS A 19 -8.65 -29.34 -17.57
N ILE A 20 -9.32 -28.37 -18.20
CA ILE A 20 -9.00 -26.96 -18.07
C ILE A 20 -9.75 -26.33 -16.90
N GLU A 21 -11.03 -26.69 -16.66
CA GLU A 21 -11.76 -26.16 -15.50
C GLU A 21 -12.90 -27.09 -15.02
N PRO A 22 -12.68 -27.86 -13.95
CA PRO A 22 -13.71 -28.70 -13.37
C PRO A 22 -14.84 -27.96 -12.63
N LYS A 23 -14.98 -26.64 -12.82
CA LYS A 23 -15.93 -25.79 -12.06
C LYS A 23 -16.83 -24.87 -12.91
N PHE A 24 -16.95 -25.09 -14.22
CA PHE A 24 -17.95 -24.39 -15.01
C PHE A 24 -19.30 -25.12 -14.92
N GLU A 25 -20.11 -24.74 -13.95
CA GLU A 25 -21.53 -25.08 -13.95
C GLU A 25 -22.27 -24.07 -14.81
N PHE A 26 -22.70 -24.49 -16.01
CA PHE A 26 -23.67 -23.72 -16.79
C PHE A 26 -25.04 -23.90 -16.14
N SER A 27 -25.52 -22.91 -15.39
CA SER A 27 -26.90 -22.94 -14.90
C SER A 27 -27.83 -22.30 -15.93
N ASP A 28 -29.02 -22.85 -16.08
CA ASP A 28 -30.08 -22.31 -16.96
C ASP A 28 -30.65 -20.96 -16.47
N ARG A 29 -30.13 -20.42 -15.40
CA ARG A 29 -30.48 -19.10 -14.86
C ARG A 29 -29.41 -18.05 -15.15
N PRO A 30 -29.78 -16.85 -15.62
CA PRO A 30 -28.83 -15.79 -15.87
C PRO A 30 -28.14 -15.39 -14.56
N ILE A 31 -26.81 -15.48 -14.54
CA ILE A 31 -26.00 -15.08 -13.39
C ILE A 31 -25.86 -13.54 -13.44
N ASN A 32 -26.36 -12.85 -12.42
CA ASN A 32 -26.13 -11.42 -12.27
C ASN A 32 -24.70 -11.15 -11.80
N ARG A 33 -23.79 -11.05 -12.77
CA ARG A 33 -22.36 -10.81 -12.50
C ARG A 33 -22.09 -9.48 -11.79
N LEU A 34 -22.94 -8.48 -11.95
CA LEU A 34 -22.82 -7.19 -11.26
C LEU A 34 -23.08 -7.37 -9.76
N LYS A 35 -24.07 -8.18 -9.37
CA LYS A 35 -24.36 -8.47 -7.97
C LYS A 35 -23.22 -9.23 -7.29
N ILE A 36 -22.64 -10.23 -7.97
CA ILE A 36 -21.49 -11.00 -7.47
C ILE A 36 -20.26 -10.12 -7.29
N ILE A 37 -19.98 -9.21 -8.24
CA ILE A 37 -18.86 -8.28 -8.14
C ILE A 37 -19.05 -7.36 -6.93
N THR A 38 -20.27 -6.85 -6.70
CA THR A 38 -20.56 -5.96 -5.56
C THR A 38 -20.45 -6.70 -4.22
N GLU A 39 -20.95 -7.91 -4.11
CA GLU A 39 -20.83 -8.73 -2.90
C GLU A 39 -19.37 -9.07 -2.58
N ASN A 40 -18.58 -9.46 -3.58
CA ASN A 40 -17.15 -9.74 -3.41
C ASN A 40 -16.33 -8.49 -3.01
N SER A 41 -16.70 -7.32 -3.53
CA SER A 41 -16.01 -6.07 -3.15
C SER A 41 -16.31 -5.69 -1.69
N LEU A 42 -17.56 -5.80 -1.26
CA LEU A 42 -17.96 -5.55 0.12
C LEU A 42 -17.31 -6.54 1.11
N GLN A 43 -17.25 -7.82 0.77
CA GLN A 43 -16.58 -8.82 1.61
C GLN A 43 -15.08 -8.55 1.73
N ASN A 44 -14.44 -8.13 0.66
CA ASN A 44 -13.01 -7.76 0.66
C ASN A 44 -12.74 -6.53 1.51
N GLU A 45 -13.60 -5.52 1.44
CA GLU A 45 -13.50 -4.29 2.24
C GLU A 45 -13.63 -4.61 3.72
N THR A 46 -14.67 -5.33 4.12
CA THR A 46 -14.87 -5.79 5.50
C THR A 46 -13.69 -6.63 6.00
N ALA A 47 -13.13 -7.51 5.17
CA ALA A 47 -11.97 -8.31 5.55
C ALA A 47 -10.71 -7.45 5.79
N LYS A 48 -10.51 -6.39 5.00
CA LYS A 48 -9.40 -5.44 5.22
C LYS A 48 -9.59 -4.62 6.50
N GLU A 49 -10.80 -4.11 6.75
CA GLU A 49 -11.13 -3.37 7.98
C GLU A 49 -10.89 -4.22 9.22
N ASP A 50 -11.36 -5.47 9.22
CA ASP A 50 -11.11 -6.43 10.29
C ASP A 50 -9.61 -6.73 10.44
N GLY A 51 -8.88 -6.83 9.34
CA GLY A 51 -7.43 -7.00 9.32
C GLY A 51 -6.71 -5.84 10.00
N ILE A 52 -7.08 -4.60 9.64
CA ILE A 52 -6.53 -3.37 10.24
C ILE A 52 -6.87 -3.33 11.74
N LEU A 53 -8.09 -3.67 12.13
CA LEU A 53 -8.51 -3.69 13.53
C LEU A 53 -7.70 -4.72 14.35
N ARG A 54 -7.48 -5.92 13.80
CA ARG A 54 -6.63 -6.94 14.43
C ARG A 54 -5.18 -6.46 14.58
N LEU A 55 -4.62 -5.87 13.52
CA LEU A 55 -3.27 -5.33 13.54
C LEU A 55 -3.14 -4.18 14.56
N LYS A 56 -4.13 -3.27 14.62
CA LYS A 56 -4.19 -2.21 15.63
C LYS A 56 -4.17 -2.77 17.05
N LYS A 57 -4.91 -3.83 17.33
CA LYS A 57 -4.89 -4.52 18.63
C LYS A 57 -3.53 -5.14 18.92
N LYS A 58 -2.88 -5.78 17.95
CA LYS A 58 -1.52 -6.34 18.08
C LYS A 58 -0.50 -5.25 18.43
N ILE A 59 -0.50 -4.13 17.72
CA ILE A 59 0.44 -3.03 17.99
C ILE A 59 0.18 -2.42 19.36
N ASN A 60 -1.10 -2.25 19.75
CA ASN A 60 -1.45 -1.75 21.08
C ASN A 60 -1.11 -2.72 22.22
N SER A 61 -0.98 -4.00 21.94
CA SER A 61 -0.63 -5.01 22.96
C SER A 61 0.89 -5.13 23.19
N ILE A 62 1.72 -4.37 22.44
CA ILE A 62 3.18 -4.37 22.63
C ILE A 62 3.48 -3.91 24.07
N LYS A 63 4.25 -4.72 24.79
CA LYS A 63 4.77 -4.43 26.14
C LYS A 63 6.17 -3.82 26.02
N ASP A 64 6.58 -3.09 27.05
CA ASP A 64 7.92 -2.49 27.17
C ASP A 64 8.27 -1.67 25.92
N CYS A 65 7.39 -0.72 25.58
CA CYS A 65 7.51 0.11 24.41
C CYS A 65 7.54 1.60 24.77
N ASN A 66 8.75 2.14 24.91
CA ASN A 66 8.98 3.55 25.20
C ASN A 66 8.28 4.50 24.21
N LEU A 67 8.15 4.11 22.93
CA LEU A 67 7.42 4.90 21.93
C LEU A 67 5.95 5.01 22.28
N LYS A 68 5.32 3.90 22.66
CA LYS A 68 3.92 3.88 23.06
C LYS A 68 3.66 4.68 24.32
N ASP A 69 4.57 4.57 25.31
CA ASP A 69 4.44 5.26 26.60
C ASP A 69 4.56 6.79 26.47
N ASN A 70 5.24 7.27 25.41
CA ASN A 70 5.44 8.68 25.13
C ASN A 70 4.46 9.26 24.10
N SER A 71 3.65 8.42 23.44
CA SER A 71 2.66 8.85 22.44
C SER A 71 1.28 9.00 23.07
N LYS A 72 0.48 9.93 22.53
CA LYS A 72 -0.94 10.07 22.91
C LYS A 72 -1.81 9.07 22.17
N ASN A 73 -1.51 8.84 20.89
CA ASN A 73 -2.30 8.01 20.02
C ASN A 73 -1.44 7.02 19.23
N LEU A 74 -2.07 5.93 18.82
CA LEU A 74 -1.57 5.07 17.77
C LEU A 74 -2.02 5.64 16.42
N VAL A 75 -1.09 6.10 15.60
CA VAL A 75 -1.36 6.57 14.23
C VAL A 75 -1.26 5.37 13.28
N MET A 76 -2.40 4.75 13.00
CA MET A 76 -2.44 3.51 12.21
C MET A 76 -2.23 3.78 10.72
N GLY A 77 -3.03 4.64 10.18
CA GLY A 77 -3.06 5.00 8.76
C GLY A 77 -4.40 5.63 8.40
N ASP A 78 -4.47 6.29 7.27
CA ASP A 78 -5.68 6.88 6.74
C ASP A 78 -5.74 6.87 5.20
N GLY A 79 -6.92 7.14 4.66
CA GLY A 79 -7.21 7.12 3.23
C GLY A 79 -7.98 5.88 2.79
N ASP A 80 -8.02 5.64 1.48
CA ASP A 80 -8.78 4.54 0.90
C ASP A 80 -8.08 3.19 1.14
N ILE A 81 -8.68 2.32 1.94
CA ILE A 81 -8.15 0.97 2.22
C ILE A 81 -8.10 0.06 0.98
N ASN A 82 -8.82 0.42 -0.07
CA ASN A 82 -8.81 -0.26 -1.36
C ASN A 82 -7.86 0.40 -2.37
N SER A 83 -7.12 1.42 -1.93
CA SER A 83 -6.20 2.13 -2.81
C SER A 83 -5.13 1.21 -3.38
N PRO A 84 -4.88 1.30 -4.68
CA PRO A 84 -3.76 0.62 -5.33
C PRO A 84 -2.40 1.27 -5.01
N ILE A 85 -2.39 2.43 -4.34
CA ILE A 85 -1.17 3.16 -3.98
C ILE A 85 -1.11 3.33 -2.46
N MET A 86 -0.01 2.86 -1.87
CA MET A 86 0.24 3.03 -0.45
C MET A 86 1.49 3.88 -0.23
N LEU A 87 1.33 4.94 0.56
CA LEU A 87 2.41 5.83 0.97
C LEU A 87 2.88 5.44 2.37
N ILE A 88 4.20 5.33 2.56
CA ILE A 88 4.77 4.96 3.84
C ILE A 88 5.77 6.03 4.26
N GLY A 89 5.47 6.71 5.37
CA GLY A 89 6.35 7.69 6.00
C GLY A 89 7.25 7.12 7.10
N GLU A 90 7.90 8.01 7.85
CA GLU A 90 8.85 7.65 8.90
C GLU A 90 8.13 7.28 10.20
N ALA A 91 7.64 8.25 10.92
CA ALA A 91 6.90 8.15 12.18
C ALA A 91 6.04 9.42 12.35
N PRO A 92 4.99 9.39 13.20
CA PRO A 92 4.21 10.57 13.49
C PRO A 92 5.03 11.66 14.21
N ASP A 93 4.73 12.91 13.90
CA ASP A 93 5.13 14.07 14.69
C ASP A 93 4.08 14.41 15.77
N GLU A 94 4.28 15.52 16.50
CA GLU A 94 3.37 15.94 17.56
C GLU A 94 1.95 16.20 17.08
N LYS A 95 1.79 16.89 15.94
CA LYS A 95 0.48 17.23 15.39
C LYS A 95 -0.27 15.99 14.91
N GLU A 96 0.45 15.07 14.32
CA GLU A 96 -0.06 13.81 13.79
C GLU A 96 -0.43 12.83 14.91
N ASP A 97 0.37 12.81 15.98
CA ASP A 97 0.06 12.05 17.20
C ASP A 97 -1.20 12.59 17.90
N LEU A 98 -1.37 13.93 18.00
CA LEU A 98 -2.55 14.56 18.59
C LEU A 98 -3.83 14.26 17.83
N GLU A 99 -3.78 14.32 16.50
CA GLU A 99 -4.94 14.14 15.62
C GLU A 99 -5.18 12.68 15.20
N ALA A 100 -4.24 11.79 15.53
CA ALA A 100 -4.22 10.40 15.09
C ALA A 100 -4.33 10.23 13.56
N LYS A 101 -3.76 11.18 12.81
CA LYS A 101 -3.80 11.24 11.34
C LYS A 101 -2.41 11.19 10.75
N THR A 102 -2.28 10.57 9.58
CA THR A 102 -1.03 10.55 8.84
C THR A 102 -0.86 11.79 7.98
N PHE A 103 0.36 12.31 7.91
CA PHE A 103 0.69 13.48 7.10
C PHE A 103 -0.28 14.65 7.32
N TYR A 104 -0.36 15.10 8.56
CA TYR A 104 -1.24 16.19 8.98
C TYR A 104 -0.49 17.53 9.03
N GLY A 105 -1.22 18.66 9.06
CA GLY A 105 -0.64 19.99 9.11
C GLY A 105 0.13 20.38 7.84
N ASP A 106 1.26 21.07 7.99
CA ASP A 106 2.07 21.58 6.88
C ASP A 106 2.63 20.46 6.00
N VAL A 107 2.99 19.34 6.61
CA VAL A 107 3.46 18.13 5.92
C VAL A 107 2.36 17.56 5.03
N GLY A 108 1.14 17.50 5.53
CA GLY A 108 -0.03 17.06 4.78
C GLY A 108 -0.39 18.01 3.64
N ILE A 109 -0.33 19.33 3.88
CA ILE A 109 -0.58 20.33 2.83
C ILE A 109 0.43 20.16 1.68
N LEU A 110 1.72 19.97 2.00
CA LEU A 110 2.73 19.75 0.96
C LEU A 110 2.48 18.43 0.23
N LEU A 111 2.20 17.33 0.94
CA LEU A 111 1.91 16.04 0.32
C LEU A 111 0.71 16.12 -0.63
N ASN A 112 -0.37 16.81 -0.21
CA ASN A 112 -1.55 17.01 -1.05
C ASN A 112 -1.20 17.74 -2.35
N LYS A 113 -0.37 18.80 -2.27
CA LYS A 113 0.11 19.53 -3.46
C LYS A 113 0.98 18.64 -4.35
N MET A 114 1.84 17.80 -3.76
CA MET A 114 2.69 16.87 -4.51
C MET A 114 1.85 15.84 -5.27
N LEU A 115 0.84 15.25 -4.64
CA LEU A 115 -0.05 14.28 -5.26
C LEU A 115 -0.92 14.94 -6.35
N LEU A 116 -1.50 16.11 -6.08
CA LEU A 116 -2.30 16.84 -7.07
C LEU A 116 -1.49 17.23 -8.31
N ALA A 117 -0.20 17.53 -8.17
CA ALA A 117 0.68 17.84 -9.30
C ALA A 117 0.86 16.67 -10.28
N ILE A 118 0.54 15.45 -9.84
CA ILE A 118 0.52 14.24 -10.69
C ILE A 118 -0.90 13.70 -10.90
N ASN A 119 -1.93 14.53 -10.68
CA ASN A 119 -3.35 14.21 -10.84
C ASN A 119 -3.85 13.07 -9.93
N ILE A 120 -3.26 12.91 -8.77
CA ILE A 120 -3.71 11.97 -7.74
C ILE A 120 -4.32 12.76 -6.58
N LYS A 121 -5.56 12.44 -6.22
CA LYS A 121 -6.19 13.02 -5.04
C LYS A 121 -5.76 12.30 -3.77
N ARG A 122 -5.64 13.03 -2.66
CA ARG A 122 -5.20 12.47 -1.37
C ARG A 122 -6.12 11.36 -0.86
N GLU A 123 -7.42 11.49 -1.05
CA GLU A 123 -8.42 10.48 -0.65
C GLU A 123 -8.34 9.18 -1.48
N LYS A 124 -7.61 9.17 -2.59
CA LYS A 124 -7.42 8.00 -3.45
C LYS A 124 -6.17 7.21 -3.14
N VAL A 125 -5.42 7.58 -2.13
CA VAL A 125 -4.25 6.85 -1.66
C VAL A 125 -4.42 6.46 -0.20
N TYR A 126 -3.82 5.34 0.17
CA TYR A 126 -3.70 4.95 1.57
C TYR A 126 -2.33 5.37 2.10
N SER A 127 -2.26 5.87 3.31
CA SER A 127 -0.98 6.27 3.92
C SER A 127 -0.83 5.74 5.33
N THR A 128 0.41 5.42 5.69
CA THR A 128 0.80 4.98 7.02
C THR A 128 2.24 5.38 7.33
N TYR A 129 2.69 5.04 8.51
CA TYR A 129 4.07 5.22 8.96
C TYR A 129 4.78 3.88 9.16
N SER A 130 6.12 3.92 9.07
CA SER A 130 6.97 2.78 9.41
C SER A 130 6.89 2.42 10.88
N ILE A 131 6.66 3.43 11.71
CA ILE A 131 6.44 3.32 13.15
C ILE A 131 5.16 4.08 13.49
N ASN A 132 4.26 3.44 14.21
CA ASN A 132 2.91 3.96 14.44
C ASN A 132 2.79 4.85 15.69
N PHE A 133 3.84 4.96 16.49
CA PHE A 133 3.90 5.83 17.67
C PHE A 133 4.94 6.92 17.50
N ARG A 134 4.67 8.10 18.03
CA ARG A 134 5.56 9.24 18.00
C ARG A 134 6.85 8.97 18.79
N PRO A 135 8.04 9.11 18.20
CA PRO A 135 9.28 9.07 18.98
C PRO A 135 9.41 10.29 19.91
N PRO A 136 9.97 10.14 21.12
CA PRO A 136 10.18 11.26 22.04
C PRO A 136 10.94 12.41 21.36
N ASN A 137 10.45 13.65 21.53
CA ASN A 137 11.03 14.86 20.95
C ASN A 137 11.19 14.81 19.41
N ASP A 138 10.32 14.09 18.72
CA ASP A 138 10.34 13.93 17.26
C ASP A 138 11.69 13.44 16.71
N ARG A 139 12.46 12.69 17.53
CA ARG A 139 13.73 12.11 17.09
C ARG A 139 13.50 11.06 16.01
N LYS A 140 14.52 10.79 15.25
CA LYS A 140 14.47 9.63 14.34
C LYS A 140 14.33 8.33 15.12
N PRO A 141 13.55 7.37 14.61
CA PRO A 141 13.51 6.02 15.13
C PRO A 141 14.89 5.34 15.10
N THR A 142 15.17 4.53 16.10
CA THR A 142 16.38 3.71 16.15
C THR A 142 16.24 2.47 15.24
N ALA A 143 17.38 1.89 14.86
CA ALA A 143 17.38 0.66 14.05
C ALA A 143 16.62 -0.51 14.75
N GLN A 144 16.66 -0.57 16.09
CA GLN A 144 15.92 -1.58 16.85
C GLN A 144 14.41 -1.34 16.79
N GLU A 145 13.98 -0.09 16.89
CA GLU A 145 12.57 0.28 16.72
C GLU A 145 12.09 -0.02 15.30
N ILE A 146 12.86 0.36 14.28
CA ILE A 146 12.55 0.05 12.87
C ILE A 146 12.39 -1.46 12.68
N LYS A 147 13.34 -2.26 13.16
CA LYS A 147 13.30 -3.71 13.08
C LYS A 147 12.08 -4.30 13.79
N ARG A 148 11.75 -3.79 14.98
CA ARG A 148 10.58 -4.23 15.77
C ARG A 148 9.28 -3.98 15.04
N TYR A 149 9.12 -2.80 14.44
CA TYR A 149 7.90 -2.39 13.73
C TYR A 149 7.80 -2.90 12.29
N SER A 150 8.90 -3.27 11.66
CA SER A 150 8.91 -3.76 10.28
C SER A 150 8.00 -4.98 10.05
N ILE A 151 7.82 -5.82 11.07
CA ILE A 151 6.94 -6.99 11.01
C ILE A 151 5.47 -6.56 10.89
N PHE A 152 5.05 -5.59 11.70
CA PHE A 152 3.68 -5.03 11.65
C PHE A 152 3.45 -4.24 10.36
N LEU A 153 4.46 -3.52 9.88
CA LEU A 153 4.39 -2.81 8.62
C LEU A 153 4.18 -3.76 7.44
N LYS A 154 4.90 -4.88 7.40
CA LYS A 154 4.72 -5.91 6.35
C LYS A 154 3.33 -6.54 6.41
N GLU A 155 2.81 -6.82 7.62
CA GLU A 155 1.43 -7.28 7.81
C GLU A 155 0.43 -6.22 7.31
N HIS A 156 0.68 -4.94 7.61
CA HIS A 156 -0.16 -3.83 7.16
C HIS A 156 -0.19 -3.72 5.63
N ILE A 157 0.97 -3.79 4.97
CA ILE A 157 1.06 -3.79 3.51
C ILE A 157 0.29 -4.98 2.92
N SER A 158 0.39 -6.17 3.54
CA SER A 158 -0.34 -7.36 3.10
C SER A 158 -1.85 -7.20 3.21
N ILE A 159 -2.36 -6.50 4.24
CA ILE A 159 -3.79 -6.24 4.43
C ILE A 159 -4.30 -5.26 3.37
N ILE A 160 -3.59 -4.15 3.15
CA ILE A 160 -3.97 -3.14 2.15
C ILE A 160 -3.84 -3.69 0.73
N ASP A 161 -2.85 -4.55 0.48
CA ASP A 161 -2.59 -5.19 -0.82
C ASP A 161 -2.44 -4.19 -1.97
N PRO A 162 -1.54 -3.20 -1.86
CA PRO A 162 -1.37 -2.18 -2.87
C PRO A 162 -0.65 -2.72 -4.11
N LYS A 163 -0.85 -2.06 -5.27
CA LYS A 163 -0.10 -2.32 -6.51
C LYS A 163 1.22 -1.56 -6.58
N ILE A 164 1.34 -0.46 -5.83
CA ILE A 164 2.52 0.40 -5.79
C ILE A 164 2.77 0.83 -4.35
N LEU A 165 4.04 0.76 -3.93
CA LEU A 165 4.51 1.36 -2.67
C LEU A 165 5.37 2.59 -2.95
N VAL A 166 5.12 3.67 -2.21
CA VAL A 166 5.94 4.88 -2.21
C VAL A 166 6.52 5.07 -0.82
N LEU A 167 7.84 4.87 -0.69
CA LEU A 167 8.56 4.99 0.57
C LEU A 167 9.11 6.41 0.70
N MET A 168 8.63 7.13 1.71
CA MET A 168 8.97 8.54 1.93
C MET A 168 9.98 8.68 3.07
N GLY A 169 11.27 8.75 2.71
CA GLY A 169 12.37 8.92 3.65
C GLY A 169 13.18 7.66 3.92
N THR A 170 14.30 7.84 4.64
CA THR A 170 15.26 6.77 4.95
C THR A 170 14.67 5.69 5.85
N THR A 171 13.88 6.07 6.84
CA THR A 171 13.25 5.14 7.78
C THR A 171 12.27 4.20 7.07
N ALA A 172 11.44 4.75 6.15
CA ALA A 172 10.52 3.94 5.36
C ALA A 172 11.28 3.00 4.40
N MET A 173 12.35 3.49 3.79
CA MET A 173 13.25 2.68 2.97
C MET A 173 13.81 1.49 3.78
N GLU A 174 14.41 1.77 4.93
CA GLU A 174 15.02 0.74 5.78
C GLU A 174 13.98 -0.27 6.30
N ALA A 175 12.83 0.21 6.77
CA ALA A 175 11.77 -0.64 7.34
C ALA A 175 11.20 -1.65 6.33
N VAL A 176 11.09 -1.27 5.06
CA VAL A 176 10.47 -2.09 4.01
C VAL A 176 11.50 -2.91 3.25
N THR A 177 12.62 -2.30 2.85
CA THR A 177 13.63 -2.93 1.97
C THR A 177 14.82 -3.50 2.72
N GLY A 178 15.04 -3.09 3.98
CA GLY A 178 16.26 -3.43 4.74
C GLY A 178 17.51 -2.64 4.30
N LEU A 179 17.37 -1.72 3.33
CA LEU A 179 18.50 -0.91 2.87
C LEU A 179 18.79 0.21 3.88
N SER A 180 20.04 0.32 4.31
CA SER A 180 20.54 1.37 5.21
C SER A 180 21.50 2.34 4.51
N THR A 181 21.38 2.47 3.19
CA THR A 181 22.19 3.35 2.35
C THR A 181 21.67 4.79 2.35
N GLN A 182 22.41 5.71 1.74
CA GLN A 182 21.96 7.09 1.57
C GLN A 182 20.78 7.15 0.60
N ILE A 183 19.73 7.84 1.01
CA ILE A 183 18.50 7.98 0.20
C ILE A 183 18.77 8.63 -1.16
N THR A 184 19.78 9.49 -1.27
CA THR A 184 20.18 10.14 -2.51
C THR A 184 20.57 9.16 -3.62
N ASN A 185 21.07 7.98 -3.24
CA ASN A 185 21.49 6.94 -4.19
C ASN A 185 20.33 6.02 -4.58
N GLU A 186 19.28 5.97 -3.77
CA GLU A 186 18.19 5.02 -3.91
C GLU A 186 16.89 5.65 -4.43
N ARG A 187 16.73 6.98 -4.23
CA ARG A 187 15.51 7.68 -4.62
C ARG A 187 15.29 7.66 -6.14
N GLY A 188 14.03 7.61 -6.50
CA GLY A 188 13.62 7.68 -7.89
C GLY A 188 13.99 6.45 -8.74
N ILE A 189 14.45 5.38 -8.12
CA ILE A 189 14.73 4.10 -8.79
C ILE A 189 13.63 3.11 -8.39
N TRP A 190 12.99 2.52 -9.38
CA TRP A 190 12.03 1.44 -9.13
C TRP A 190 12.75 0.18 -8.70
N LYS A 191 12.28 -0.41 -7.63
CA LYS A 191 12.70 -1.71 -7.10
C LYS A 191 11.48 -2.61 -6.96
N GLU A 192 11.71 -3.87 -6.69
CA GLU A 192 10.66 -4.82 -6.38
C GLU A 192 10.93 -5.44 -5.01
N ILE A 193 9.87 -5.59 -4.23
CA ILE A 193 9.93 -6.27 -2.94
C ILE A 193 8.93 -7.41 -2.92
N ILE A 194 9.25 -8.45 -2.16
CA ILE A 194 8.37 -9.59 -1.96
C ILE A 194 7.74 -9.48 -0.58
N ILE A 195 6.43 -9.41 -0.52
CA ILE A 195 5.65 -9.44 0.73
C ILE A 195 4.62 -10.57 0.61
N GLY A 196 4.76 -11.57 1.50
CA GLY A 196 4.02 -12.81 1.34
C GLY A 196 4.38 -13.50 0.01
N ASN A 197 3.38 -13.74 -0.83
CA ASN A 197 3.55 -14.38 -2.14
C ASN A 197 3.45 -13.38 -3.30
N LYS A 198 3.53 -12.07 -3.03
CA LYS A 198 3.37 -11.03 -4.05
C LYS A 198 4.63 -10.21 -4.21
N THR A 199 4.96 -9.89 -5.45
CA THR A 199 5.99 -8.91 -5.81
C THR A 199 5.32 -7.57 -6.04
N ILE A 200 5.78 -6.54 -5.31
CA ILE A 200 5.20 -5.20 -5.35
C ILE A 200 6.29 -4.21 -5.80
N PRO A 201 6.04 -3.42 -6.84
CA PRO A 201 6.95 -2.34 -7.23
C PRO A 201 6.97 -1.24 -6.16
N VAL A 202 8.18 -0.81 -5.83
CA VAL A 202 8.45 0.20 -4.81
C VAL A 202 9.34 1.30 -5.36
N ILE A 203 9.03 2.54 -5.01
CA ILE A 203 9.89 3.69 -5.26
C ILE A 203 10.17 4.43 -3.97
N ILE A 204 11.40 4.93 -3.83
CA ILE A 204 11.84 5.70 -2.69
C ILE A 204 11.89 7.18 -3.09
N THR A 205 11.39 8.07 -2.24
CA THR A 205 11.44 9.53 -2.43
C THR A 205 11.69 10.24 -1.11
N PHE A 206 11.92 11.55 -1.16
CA PHE A 206 12.07 12.34 0.06
C PHE A 206 10.75 12.47 0.84
N ASN A 207 10.85 12.49 2.17
CA ASN A 207 9.71 12.77 3.04
C ASN A 207 9.28 14.24 2.87
N PRO A 208 7.98 14.57 2.82
CA PRO A 208 7.52 15.95 2.76
C PRO A 208 8.06 16.84 3.90
N SER A 209 8.22 16.31 5.11
CA SER A 209 8.82 17.04 6.23
C SER A 209 10.27 17.46 5.95
N TYR A 210 11.02 16.61 5.25
CA TYR A 210 12.37 16.95 4.79
C TYR A 210 12.35 18.06 3.74
N LEU A 211 11.38 18.04 2.81
CA LEU A 211 11.25 19.04 1.75
C LEU A 211 10.76 20.41 2.25
N ILE A 212 10.12 20.48 3.41
CA ILE A 212 9.81 21.74 4.10
C ILE A 212 11.09 22.37 4.61
N ARG A 213 11.97 21.57 5.23
CA ARG A 213 13.26 22.04 5.78
C ARG A 213 14.30 22.36 4.69
N TYR A 214 14.24 21.63 3.56
CA TYR A 214 15.19 21.76 2.46
C TYR A 214 14.44 21.95 1.13
N PRO A 215 13.91 23.16 0.87
CA PRO A 215 13.07 23.41 -0.31
C PRO A 215 13.76 23.20 -1.65
N ASP A 216 15.09 23.35 -1.72
CA ASP A 216 15.92 23.09 -2.90
C ASP A 216 15.84 21.64 -3.38
N LYS A 217 15.49 20.71 -2.49
CA LYS A 217 15.33 19.28 -2.79
C LYS A 217 14.00 18.95 -3.48
N LYS A 218 13.03 19.87 -3.51
CA LYS A 218 11.71 19.65 -4.17
C LYS A 218 11.85 19.28 -5.64
N LYS A 219 12.84 19.84 -6.34
CA LYS A 219 13.11 19.49 -7.74
C LYS A 219 13.38 18.00 -7.96
N PHE A 220 14.04 17.36 -7.01
CA PHE A 220 14.32 15.92 -7.10
C PHE A 220 13.05 15.08 -6.83
N SER A 221 12.25 15.47 -5.84
CA SER A 221 10.97 14.80 -5.61
C SER A 221 10.01 14.98 -6.77
N TRP A 222 10.08 16.09 -7.49
CA TRP A 222 9.30 16.27 -8.71
C TRP A 222 9.66 15.22 -9.78
N GLU A 223 10.94 14.92 -9.97
CA GLU A 223 11.36 13.84 -10.87
C GLU A 223 10.84 12.47 -10.42
N ASP A 224 10.80 12.21 -9.10
CA ASP A 224 10.24 10.97 -8.56
C ASP A 224 8.73 10.89 -8.81
N LEU A 225 8.00 11.98 -8.58
CA LEU A 225 6.56 12.06 -8.80
C LEU A 225 6.18 11.79 -10.27
N LYS A 226 6.94 12.33 -11.23
CA LYS A 226 6.73 12.02 -12.66
C LYS A 226 6.88 10.52 -12.95
N LYS A 227 7.84 9.85 -12.30
CA LYS A 227 8.02 8.40 -12.43
C LYS A 227 6.87 7.62 -11.82
N ILE A 228 6.34 8.09 -10.67
CA ILE A 228 5.15 7.49 -10.03
C ILE A 228 3.96 7.60 -10.98
N ARG A 229 3.69 8.80 -11.53
CA ARG A 229 2.61 9.02 -12.49
C ARG A 229 2.72 8.07 -13.68
N LYS A 230 3.90 8.00 -14.30
CA LYS A 230 4.14 7.08 -15.41
C LYS A 230 3.84 5.63 -15.05
N LYS A 231 4.28 5.17 -13.88
CA LYS A 231 4.02 3.79 -13.43
C LYS A 231 2.53 3.52 -13.20
N VAL A 232 1.79 4.51 -12.70
CA VAL A 232 0.32 4.44 -12.54
C VAL A 232 -0.35 4.27 -13.90
N GLU A 233 0.09 5.02 -14.90
CA GLU A 233 -0.39 4.95 -16.28
C GLU A 233 -0.03 3.58 -16.91
N ASP A 234 1.23 3.13 -16.80
CA ASP A 234 1.73 1.85 -17.33
C ASP A 234 0.97 0.64 -16.76
N LEU A 235 0.56 0.71 -15.50
CA LEU A 235 -0.21 -0.34 -14.83
C LEU A 235 -1.73 -0.18 -15.01
N ASN A 236 -2.19 0.80 -15.79
CA ASN A 236 -3.61 1.12 -15.98
C ASN A 236 -4.38 1.25 -14.66
N ILE A 237 -3.75 1.85 -13.65
CA ILE A 237 -4.36 2.07 -12.34
C ILE A 237 -5.37 3.21 -12.45
N LYS A 238 -6.65 2.90 -12.19
CA LYS A 238 -7.71 3.91 -12.10
C LYS A 238 -7.69 4.52 -10.70
N ILE A 239 -7.50 5.84 -10.61
CA ILE A 239 -7.42 6.61 -9.37
C ILE A 239 -8.42 7.75 -9.43
#